data_623836285b6ff9acab31ed046242f95d
#
_entry.id   623836285b6ff9acab31ed046242f95d
#
_cell.length_a   1.000
_cell.length_b   1.000
_cell.length_c   1.000
_cell.angle_alpha   90.00
_cell.angle_beta   90.00
_cell.angle_gamma   90.00
#
_symmetry.space_group_name_H-M   'P 1'
#
loop_
_entity.id
_entity.type
_entity.pdbx_description
1 polymer ?
#
loop_
_entity_poly.entity_id
_entity_poly.type
_entity_poly.pdbx_seq_one_letter_code
_entity_poly.pdbx_strand_id
1 'polypeptide(L)'
;MRANGEPLFALESGDPIKDFDMIGFTMQYELSYTNILNMLDLAGVPLRAGDRKSLTPIVAFGGPCACNPEPVAEFADIIFLGEGEETTNTVLDLLKECKESGKSKQEFLEAAMHIQGIYVPSFYEDSYNPDGTLRALTPTHGAPATVKKSIVSDMNKCYYPDSFVVPFIDIVHDRAVEEIFRGCIRGCRFCQAGFIYRPFGRRV
;
A
#
# COMPACT_ATOMS: atom_id res chain seq x y z
N MET A 1 23.57 -11.02 1.68
CA MET A 1 23.42 -9.72 1.03
C MET A 1 24.34 -8.67 1.66
N ARG A 2 24.12 -8.14 2.88
CA ARG A 2 24.99 -7.08 3.46
C ARG A 2 26.48 -7.41 3.46
N ALA A 3 26.88 -8.61 3.87
CA ALA A 3 28.27 -9.02 3.92
C ALA A 3 28.96 -9.05 2.53
N ASN A 4 28.19 -9.26 1.47
CA ASN A 4 28.69 -9.36 0.10
C ASN A 4 28.50 -8.05 -0.69
N GLY A 5 27.87 -7.03 -0.11
CA GLY A 5 27.51 -5.79 -0.84
C GLY A 5 26.43 -5.98 -1.92
N GLU A 6 25.67 -7.07 -1.85
CA GLU A 6 24.59 -7.37 -2.81
C GLU A 6 23.30 -6.65 -2.40
N PRO A 7 22.71 -5.78 -3.26
CA PRO A 7 21.44 -5.14 -2.99
C PRO A 7 20.29 -6.13 -3.06
N LEU A 8 19.17 -5.81 -2.42
CA LEU A 8 17.93 -6.57 -2.62
C LEU A 8 17.46 -6.40 -4.08
N PHE A 9 17.09 -7.50 -4.71
CA PHE A 9 16.72 -7.56 -6.13
C PHE A 9 15.37 -8.26 -6.31
N ALA A 10 14.72 -7.97 -7.44
CA ALA A 10 13.49 -8.63 -7.86
C ALA A 10 13.78 -10.07 -8.29
N LEU A 11 12.99 -11.03 -7.81
CA LEU A 11 13.22 -12.46 -8.08
C LEU A 11 13.01 -12.84 -9.55
N GLU A 12 12.13 -12.13 -10.26
CA GLU A 12 11.82 -12.43 -11.66
C GLU A 12 12.87 -11.88 -12.63
N SER A 13 13.28 -10.62 -12.45
CA SER A 13 14.19 -9.94 -13.39
C SER A 13 15.64 -9.91 -12.91
N GLY A 14 15.89 -10.04 -11.61
CA GLY A 14 17.20 -9.86 -11.02
C GLY A 14 17.62 -8.40 -10.84
N ASP A 15 16.78 -7.45 -11.21
CA ASP A 15 17.09 -6.02 -11.11
C ASP A 15 17.05 -5.55 -9.66
N PRO A 16 17.94 -4.61 -9.26
CA PRO A 16 17.90 -4.01 -7.92
C PRO A 16 16.55 -3.34 -7.65
N ILE A 17 15.98 -3.59 -6.47
CA ILE A 17 14.66 -3.04 -6.10
C ILE A 17 14.62 -1.50 -6.18
N LYS A 18 15.72 -0.81 -5.88
CA LYS A 18 15.81 0.65 -5.94
C LYS A 18 15.63 1.24 -7.34
N ASP A 19 15.79 0.43 -8.40
CA ASP A 19 15.72 0.88 -9.79
C ASP A 19 14.29 0.80 -10.36
N PHE A 20 13.34 0.31 -9.57
CA PHE A 20 11.92 0.33 -9.93
C PHE A 20 11.27 1.69 -9.66
N ASP A 21 10.23 2.02 -10.42
CA ASP A 21 9.50 3.27 -10.26
C ASP A 21 8.61 3.28 -9.01
N MET A 22 8.10 2.12 -8.61
CA MET A 22 7.30 1.93 -7.40
C MET A 22 7.68 0.63 -6.69
N ILE A 23 7.75 0.71 -5.36
CA ILE A 23 7.98 -0.43 -4.47
C ILE A 23 6.75 -0.58 -3.59
N GLY A 24 5.96 -1.63 -3.82
CA GLY A 24 4.73 -1.90 -3.06
C GLY A 24 4.93 -2.99 -2.01
N PHE A 25 4.42 -2.74 -0.81
CA PHE A 25 4.41 -3.71 0.28
C PHE A 25 2.98 -4.01 0.74
N THR A 26 2.64 -5.29 0.84
CA THR A 26 1.39 -5.73 1.44
C THR A 26 1.59 -5.99 2.93
N MET A 27 1.01 -5.14 3.76
CA MET A 27 1.05 -5.25 5.21
C MET A 27 -0.04 -6.21 5.69
N GLN A 28 0.30 -7.49 5.86
CA GLN A 28 -0.66 -8.51 6.28
C GLN A 28 -0.88 -8.51 7.80
N TYR A 29 0.14 -8.21 8.58
CA TYR A 29 0.08 -8.10 10.04
C TYR A 29 1.25 -7.26 10.57
N GLU A 30 1.09 -6.70 11.75
CA GLU A 30 1.95 -5.64 12.31
C GLU A 30 3.40 -6.12 12.57
N LEU A 31 3.59 -7.39 12.90
CA LEU A 31 4.94 -7.93 13.13
C LEU A 31 5.83 -7.96 11.87
N SER A 32 5.25 -7.71 10.68
CA SER A 32 6.02 -7.60 9.44
C SER A 32 6.66 -6.22 9.21
N TYR A 33 6.30 -5.19 9.97
CA TYR A 33 6.76 -3.82 9.74
C TYR A 33 8.28 -3.68 9.76
N THR A 34 8.95 -4.32 10.72
CA THR A 34 10.41 -4.29 10.79
C THR A 34 11.07 -5.01 9.61
N ASN A 35 10.41 -6.02 9.03
CA ASN A 35 10.89 -6.69 7.83
C ASN A 35 10.81 -5.79 6.61
N ILE A 36 9.75 -4.98 6.48
CA ILE A 36 9.61 -3.98 5.41
C ILE A 36 10.77 -2.98 5.49
N LEU A 37 11.05 -2.45 6.67
CA LEU A 37 12.18 -1.54 6.87
C LEU A 37 13.52 -2.21 6.52
N ASN A 38 13.71 -3.46 6.93
CA ASN A 38 14.90 -4.24 6.57
C ASN A 38 15.02 -4.46 5.05
N MET A 39 13.92 -4.66 4.34
CA MET A 39 13.92 -4.78 2.88
C MET A 39 14.31 -3.48 2.20
N LEU A 40 13.77 -2.34 2.65
CA LEU A 40 14.17 -1.01 2.15
C LEU A 40 15.66 -0.74 2.38
N ASP A 41 16.18 -1.04 3.57
CA ASP A 41 17.59 -0.90 3.89
C ASP A 41 18.48 -1.80 3.01
N LEU A 42 18.10 -3.06 2.81
CA LEU A 42 18.80 -3.98 1.92
C LEU A 42 18.75 -3.55 0.45
N ALA A 43 17.68 -2.89 0.06
CA ALA A 43 17.54 -2.31 -1.28
C ALA A 43 18.35 -1.02 -1.46
N GLY A 44 18.88 -0.43 -0.39
CA GLY A 44 19.55 0.87 -0.43
C GLY A 44 18.59 2.04 -0.69
N VAL A 45 17.30 1.85 -0.35
CA VAL A 45 16.26 2.88 -0.45
C VAL A 45 16.17 3.61 0.90
N PRO A 46 16.23 4.96 0.94
CA PRO A 46 16.09 5.70 2.19
C PRO A 46 14.79 5.32 2.92
N LEU A 47 14.90 5.00 4.21
CA LEU A 47 13.78 4.50 4.98
C LEU A 47 12.64 5.51 5.07
N ARG A 48 12.95 6.76 5.47
CA ARG A 48 11.94 7.80 5.65
C ARG A 48 11.50 8.39 4.32
N ALA A 49 10.21 8.56 4.13
CA ALA A 49 9.63 9.19 2.94
C ALA A 49 10.21 10.59 2.69
N GLY A 50 10.44 11.35 3.76
CA GLY A 50 11.03 12.69 3.71
C GLY A 50 12.46 12.73 3.17
N ASP A 51 13.21 11.63 3.21
CA ASP A 51 14.58 11.54 2.68
C ASP A 51 14.62 11.18 1.19
N ARG A 52 13.54 10.64 0.64
CA ARG A 52 13.38 10.32 -0.78
C ARG A 52 12.89 11.54 -1.54
N LYS A 53 13.82 12.31 -2.14
CA LYS A 53 13.50 13.58 -2.81
C LYS A 53 13.11 13.43 -4.28
N SER A 54 13.56 12.37 -4.94
CA SER A 54 13.23 12.07 -6.34
C SER A 54 11.78 11.59 -6.47
N LEU A 55 11.19 11.75 -7.66
CA LEU A 55 9.88 11.21 -7.97
C LEU A 55 9.86 9.68 -7.75
N THR A 56 10.86 8.97 -8.21
CA THR A 56 10.99 7.51 -8.08
C THR A 56 12.21 7.12 -7.24
N PRO A 57 12.18 6.00 -6.53
CA PRO A 57 11.02 5.12 -6.34
C PRO A 57 9.98 5.70 -5.37
N ILE A 58 8.71 5.48 -5.70
CA ILE A 58 7.60 5.67 -4.75
C ILE A 58 7.51 4.42 -3.87
N VAL A 59 7.51 4.59 -2.56
CA VAL A 59 7.27 3.50 -1.60
C VAL A 59 5.81 3.53 -1.18
N ALA A 60 5.09 2.47 -1.53
CA ALA A 60 3.67 2.33 -1.32
C ALA A 60 3.36 1.18 -0.36
N PHE A 61 2.46 1.39 0.59
CA PHE A 61 1.95 0.36 1.49
C PHE A 61 0.49 0.07 1.21
N GLY A 62 0.06 -1.16 1.47
CA GLY A 62 -1.32 -1.59 1.35
C GLY A 62 -1.59 -2.82 2.20
N GLY A 63 -2.75 -3.44 2.01
CA GLY A 63 -3.16 -4.65 2.75
C GLY A 63 -3.96 -4.35 4.02
N PRO A 64 -4.32 -5.38 4.80
CA PRO A 64 -5.21 -5.24 5.96
C PRO A 64 -4.75 -4.24 7.01
N CYS A 65 -3.46 -4.22 7.31
CA CYS A 65 -2.90 -3.31 8.33
C CYS A 65 -2.85 -1.85 7.88
N ALA A 66 -3.06 -1.56 6.59
CA ALA A 66 -3.17 -0.19 6.08
C ALA A 66 -4.37 0.56 6.68
N CYS A 67 -5.35 -0.14 7.26
CA CYS A 67 -6.46 0.48 8.00
C CYS A 67 -6.01 1.24 9.26
N ASN A 68 -4.82 0.97 9.77
CA ASN A 68 -4.15 1.73 10.82
C ASN A 68 -2.73 2.06 10.34
N PRO A 69 -2.55 3.08 9.48
CA PRO A 69 -1.29 3.33 8.79
C PRO A 69 -0.26 4.08 9.66
N GLU A 70 -0.69 4.79 10.71
CA GLU A 70 0.14 5.73 11.45
C GLU A 70 1.43 5.12 12.04
N PRO A 71 1.47 3.87 12.53
CA PRO A 71 2.72 3.28 13.03
C PRO A 71 3.86 3.21 12.00
N VAL A 72 3.54 3.28 10.72
CA VAL A 72 4.50 3.20 9.59
C VAL A 72 4.40 4.37 8.62
N ALA A 73 3.62 5.37 8.94
CA ALA A 73 3.31 6.52 8.07
C ALA A 73 4.58 7.25 7.59
N GLU A 74 5.58 7.43 8.45
CA GLU A 74 6.84 8.11 8.09
C GLU A 74 7.66 7.40 7.01
N PHE A 75 7.40 6.12 6.77
CA PHE A 75 8.18 5.29 5.84
C PHE A 75 7.50 5.15 4.47
N ALA A 76 6.23 5.49 4.34
CA ALA A 76 5.47 5.41 3.09
C ALA A 76 5.35 6.77 2.40
N ASP A 77 5.41 6.78 1.08
CA ASP A 77 5.03 7.94 0.28
C ASP A 77 3.52 8.01 0.09
N ILE A 78 2.91 6.87 -0.17
CA ILE A 78 1.46 6.69 -0.28
C ILE A 78 1.02 5.38 0.38
N ILE A 79 -0.23 5.34 0.85
CA ILE A 79 -0.83 4.16 1.43
C ILE A 79 -2.18 3.88 0.78
N PHE A 80 -2.35 2.65 0.30
CA PHE A 80 -3.58 2.17 -0.31
C PHE A 80 -4.53 1.68 0.79
N LEU A 81 -5.68 2.32 0.92
CA LEU A 81 -6.75 1.94 1.85
C LEU A 81 -7.85 1.23 1.09
N GLY A 82 -8.04 -0.06 1.34
CA GLY A 82 -9.08 -0.87 0.72
C GLY A 82 -8.59 -1.73 -0.43
N GLU A 83 -9.42 -1.88 -1.45
CA GLU A 83 -9.21 -2.77 -2.59
C GLU A 83 -8.39 -2.07 -3.67
N GLY A 84 -7.39 -2.77 -4.22
CA GLY A 84 -6.37 -2.17 -5.06
C GLY A 84 -6.57 -2.32 -6.56
N GLU A 85 -7.50 -3.13 -7.03
CA GLU A 85 -7.60 -3.58 -8.42
C GLU A 85 -7.70 -2.41 -9.42
N GLU A 86 -8.52 -1.42 -9.12
CA GLU A 86 -8.70 -0.23 -9.97
C GLU A 86 -7.74 0.90 -9.55
N THR A 87 -7.60 1.09 -8.23
CA THR A 87 -6.81 2.18 -7.65
C THR A 87 -5.33 2.05 -8.00
N THR A 88 -4.78 0.83 -8.02
CA THR A 88 -3.37 0.61 -8.38
C THR A 88 -3.09 1.06 -9.80
N ASN A 89 -3.93 0.69 -10.76
CA ASN A 89 -3.75 1.11 -12.16
C ASN A 89 -3.83 2.64 -12.28
N THR A 90 -4.80 3.28 -11.61
CA THR A 90 -4.94 4.74 -11.62
C THR A 90 -3.70 5.44 -11.08
N VAL A 91 -3.10 4.92 -9.99
CA VAL A 91 -1.87 5.47 -9.41
C VAL A 91 -0.67 5.26 -10.33
N LEU A 92 -0.56 4.09 -10.96
CA LEU A 92 0.53 3.80 -11.89
C LEU A 92 0.46 4.66 -13.15
N ASP A 93 -0.73 4.88 -13.69
CA ASP A 93 -0.94 5.77 -14.85
C ASP A 93 -0.57 7.22 -14.48
N LEU A 94 -0.98 7.70 -13.30
CA LEU A 94 -0.58 9.01 -12.80
C LEU A 94 0.93 9.12 -12.63
N LEU A 95 1.59 8.12 -12.05
CA LEU A 95 3.04 8.10 -11.87
C LEU A 95 3.77 8.16 -13.22
N LYS A 96 3.29 7.38 -14.20
CA LYS A 96 3.80 7.38 -15.56
C LYS A 96 3.66 8.77 -16.20
N GLU A 97 2.46 9.39 -16.12
CA GLU A 97 2.24 10.75 -16.64
C GLU A 97 3.17 11.77 -15.99
N CYS A 98 3.32 11.72 -14.66
CA CYS A 98 4.22 12.61 -13.94
C CYS A 98 5.68 12.44 -14.38
N LYS A 99 6.13 11.21 -14.58
CA LYS A 99 7.48 10.88 -15.06
C LYS A 99 7.72 11.41 -16.47
N GLU A 100 6.77 11.17 -17.39
CA GLU A 100 6.86 11.64 -18.78
C GLU A 100 6.81 13.18 -18.90
N SER A 101 6.07 13.84 -18.01
CA SER A 101 5.92 15.30 -17.98
C SER A 101 6.98 16.01 -17.14
N GLY A 102 7.91 15.28 -16.52
CA GLY A 102 8.96 15.85 -15.67
C GLY A 102 8.44 16.49 -14.38
N LYS A 103 7.29 16.06 -13.88
CA LYS A 103 6.71 16.54 -12.62
C LYS A 103 7.54 16.08 -11.41
N SER A 104 7.50 16.87 -10.37
CA SER A 104 8.12 16.57 -9.09
C SER A 104 7.33 15.51 -8.30
N LYS A 105 7.98 14.93 -7.29
CA LYS A 105 7.32 14.04 -6.33
C LYS A 105 6.16 14.73 -5.61
N GLN A 106 6.33 16.00 -5.25
CA GLN A 106 5.31 16.80 -4.59
C GLN A 106 4.03 16.89 -5.45
N GLU A 107 4.19 17.23 -6.74
CA GLU A 107 3.07 17.31 -7.70
C GLU A 107 2.38 15.95 -7.89
N PHE A 108 3.14 14.84 -7.89
CA PHE A 108 2.56 13.50 -7.91
C PHE A 108 1.72 13.24 -6.65
N LEU A 109 2.26 13.53 -5.46
CA LEU A 109 1.55 13.30 -4.19
C LEU A 109 0.30 14.17 -4.07
N GLU A 110 0.35 15.44 -4.51
CA GLU A 110 -0.80 16.35 -4.56
C GLU A 110 -1.91 15.84 -5.51
N ALA A 111 -1.55 15.23 -6.62
CA ALA A 111 -2.53 14.62 -7.52
C ALA A 111 -3.06 13.29 -6.94
N ALA A 112 -2.18 12.47 -6.36
CA ALA A 112 -2.53 11.15 -5.83
C ALA A 112 -3.50 11.21 -4.63
N MET A 113 -3.44 12.25 -3.79
CA MET A 113 -4.34 12.40 -2.64
C MET A 113 -5.82 12.54 -3.02
N HIS A 114 -6.13 12.84 -4.28
CA HIS A 114 -7.49 12.94 -4.80
C HIS A 114 -8.03 11.60 -5.33
N ILE A 115 -7.17 10.58 -5.45
CA ILE A 115 -7.61 9.23 -5.83
C ILE A 115 -8.24 8.55 -4.62
N GLN A 116 -9.45 8.02 -4.78
CA GLN A 116 -10.12 7.32 -3.68
C GLN A 116 -9.28 6.16 -3.17
N GLY A 117 -9.13 6.06 -1.86
CA GLY A 117 -8.35 5.02 -1.21
C GLY A 117 -6.87 5.34 -1.08
N ILE A 118 -6.40 6.50 -1.54
CA ILE A 118 -5.00 6.90 -1.36
C ILE A 118 -4.87 7.86 -0.18
N TYR A 119 -4.05 7.46 0.78
CA TYR A 119 -3.61 8.26 1.90
C TYR A 119 -2.15 8.68 1.68
N VAL A 120 -1.87 9.97 1.75
CA VAL A 120 -0.53 10.55 1.62
C VAL A 120 -0.09 11.02 3.01
N PRO A 121 0.70 10.22 3.76
CA PRO A 121 0.99 10.51 5.17
C PRO A 121 1.62 11.88 5.41
N SER A 122 2.52 12.32 4.51
CA SER A 122 3.21 13.60 4.63
C SER A 122 2.30 14.84 4.55
N PHE A 123 1.01 14.66 4.23
CA PHE A 123 0.03 15.74 4.16
C PHE A 123 -0.87 15.81 5.41
N TYR A 124 -0.48 15.12 6.47
CA TYR A 124 -1.17 15.17 7.76
C TYR A 124 -0.18 15.42 8.88
N GLU A 125 -0.52 16.37 9.73
CA GLU A 125 0.26 16.73 10.90
C GLU A 125 -0.43 16.26 12.18
N ASP A 126 0.28 15.47 12.97
CA ASP A 126 -0.17 15.04 14.26
C ASP A 126 0.12 16.12 15.34
N SER A 127 -0.77 16.22 16.30
CA SER A 127 -0.60 17.06 17.48
C SER A 127 -1.02 16.31 18.73
N TYR A 128 -0.33 16.58 19.83
CA TYR A 128 -0.51 15.87 21.09
C TYR A 128 -0.97 16.81 22.22
N ASN A 129 -1.70 16.25 23.14
CA ASN A 129 -2.02 16.90 24.42
C ASN A 129 -0.80 16.86 25.37
N PRO A 130 -0.77 17.66 26.43
CA PRO A 130 0.33 17.65 27.42
C PRO A 130 0.56 16.29 28.10
N ASP A 131 -0.45 15.43 28.13
CA ASP A 131 -0.39 14.08 28.68
C ASP A 131 0.11 13.01 27.67
N GLY A 132 0.49 13.42 26.43
CA GLY A 132 0.98 12.55 25.39
C GLY A 132 -0.11 11.84 24.56
N THR A 133 -1.38 12.08 24.82
CA THR A 133 -2.47 11.55 23.99
C THR A 133 -2.61 12.33 22.70
N LEU A 134 -2.96 11.65 21.60
CA LEU A 134 -3.22 12.29 20.31
C LEU A 134 -4.36 13.30 20.45
N ARG A 135 -4.09 14.55 20.10
CA ARG A 135 -5.08 15.63 20.07
C ARG A 135 -5.80 15.71 18.75
N ALA A 136 -5.05 15.73 17.66
CA ALA A 136 -5.60 15.81 16.30
C ALA A 136 -4.59 15.32 15.28
N LEU A 137 -5.12 14.83 14.15
CA LEU A 137 -4.42 14.63 12.90
C LEU A 137 -5.00 15.64 11.91
N THR A 138 -4.21 16.64 11.54
CA THR A 138 -4.67 17.80 10.77
C THR A 138 -4.21 17.69 9.33
N PRO A 139 -5.12 17.71 8.34
CA PRO A 139 -4.74 17.70 6.94
C PRO A 139 -4.06 19.01 6.53
N THR A 140 -3.03 18.90 5.72
CA THR A 140 -2.29 20.00 5.09
C THR A 140 -2.35 19.86 3.57
N HIS A 141 -1.77 20.79 2.81
CA HIS A 141 -1.70 20.74 1.33
C HIS A 141 -3.06 20.53 0.64
N GLY A 142 -4.17 20.84 1.29
CA GLY A 142 -5.49 20.59 0.73
C GLY A 142 -5.96 19.14 0.80
N ALA A 143 -5.28 18.29 1.57
CA ALA A 143 -5.65 16.91 1.75
C ALA A 143 -7.04 16.76 2.39
N PRO A 144 -7.79 15.70 2.06
CA PRO A 144 -9.13 15.49 2.60
C PRO A 144 -9.06 15.18 4.11
N ALA A 145 -9.99 15.71 4.89
CA ALA A 145 -10.09 15.42 6.33
C ALA A 145 -10.37 13.93 6.63
N THR A 146 -10.88 13.20 5.66
CA THR A 146 -11.17 11.77 5.76
C THR A 146 -10.88 11.10 4.43
N VAL A 147 -10.06 10.06 4.44
CA VAL A 147 -9.80 9.24 3.27
C VAL A 147 -10.77 8.05 3.25
N LYS A 148 -11.62 7.99 2.22
CA LYS A 148 -12.52 6.86 2.03
C LYS A 148 -11.77 5.74 1.35
N LYS A 149 -11.82 4.53 1.92
CA LYS A 149 -11.19 3.36 1.31
C LYS A 149 -11.78 3.07 -0.07
N SER A 150 -10.96 2.52 -0.96
CA SER A 150 -11.39 1.99 -2.25
C SER A 150 -12.15 0.67 -2.06
N ILE A 151 -13.21 0.50 -2.81
CA ILE A 151 -14.05 -0.70 -2.81
C ILE A 151 -14.46 -0.97 -4.25
N VAL A 152 -14.24 -2.20 -4.69
CA VAL A 152 -14.76 -2.68 -5.99
C VAL A 152 -16.28 -2.73 -5.92
N SER A 153 -16.93 -1.94 -6.76
CA SER A 153 -18.40 -1.81 -6.76
C SER A 153 -19.12 -3.02 -7.33
N ASP A 154 -18.48 -3.71 -8.28
CA ASP A 154 -19.01 -4.90 -8.94
C ASP A 154 -17.93 -5.98 -9.04
N MET A 155 -17.98 -6.96 -8.18
CA MET A 155 -17.01 -8.06 -8.14
C MET A 155 -17.02 -8.93 -9.42
N ASN A 156 -18.10 -8.89 -10.22
CA ASN A 156 -18.13 -9.66 -11.47
C ASN A 156 -17.24 -9.03 -12.55
N LYS A 157 -16.91 -7.74 -12.41
CA LYS A 157 -15.99 -7.01 -13.30
C LYS A 157 -14.55 -6.99 -12.79
N CYS A 158 -14.32 -7.49 -11.59
CA CYS A 158 -12.99 -7.58 -11.02
C CYS A 158 -12.14 -8.53 -11.84
N TYR A 159 -10.88 -8.13 -12.08
CA TYR A 159 -9.93 -9.03 -12.71
C TYR A 159 -9.81 -10.33 -11.92
N TYR A 160 -9.86 -11.42 -12.65
CA TYR A 160 -9.60 -12.75 -12.13
C TYR A 160 -8.77 -13.51 -13.16
N PRO A 161 -7.66 -14.17 -12.78
CA PRO A 161 -6.81 -14.83 -13.74
C PRO A 161 -7.51 -16.06 -14.35
N ASP A 162 -7.53 -16.15 -15.67
CA ASP A 162 -8.01 -17.32 -16.40
C ASP A 162 -7.04 -18.51 -16.30
N SER A 163 -5.79 -18.20 -15.95
CA SER A 163 -4.71 -19.18 -15.83
C SER A 163 -3.89 -18.87 -14.59
N PHE A 164 -3.83 -19.80 -13.66
CA PHE A 164 -3.05 -19.65 -12.44
C PHE A 164 -1.61 -20.09 -12.66
N VAL A 165 -0.66 -19.34 -12.06
CA VAL A 165 0.72 -19.78 -11.93
C VAL A 165 0.75 -20.94 -10.95
N VAL A 166 1.21 -22.11 -11.39
CA VAL A 166 1.36 -23.30 -10.55
C VAL A 166 2.83 -23.48 -10.14
N PRO A 167 3.11 -23.84 -8.88
CA PRO A 167 4.47 -24.07 -8.42
C PRO A 167 5.07 -25.36 -8.98
N PHE A 168 6.39 -25.41 -9.13
CA PHE A 168 7.12 -26.60 -9.49
C PHE A 168 7.32 -27.61 -8.35
N ILE A 169 7.16 -27.15 -7.12
CA ILE A 169 7.35 -27.94 -5.91
C ILE A 169 6.00 -28.25 -5.25
N ASP A 170 5.96 -29.31 -4.45
CA ASP A 170 4.78 -29.61 -3.65
C ASP A 170 4.49 -28.47 -2.66
N ILE A 171 3.23 -28.09 -2.58
CA ILE A 171 2.72 -27.03 -1.71
C ILE A 171 1.67 -27.57 -0.75
N VAL A 172 1.52 -26.91 0.40
CA VAL A 172 0.56 -27.32 1.44
C VAL A 172 -0.89 -27.29 0.96
N HIS A 173 -1.21 -26.35 0.06
CA HIS A 173 -2.55 -26.14 -0.48
C HIS A 173 -2.55 -26.29 -2.01
N ASP A 174 -2.40 -27.51 -2.50
CA ASP A 174 -2.52 -27.85 -3.92
C ASP A 174 -4.00 -27.92 -4.33
N ARG A 175 -4.61 -26.76 -4.58
CA ARG A 175 -6.05 -26.63 -4.88
C ARG A 175 -6.30 -25.44 -5.79
N ALA A 176 -7.35 -25.55 -6.61
CA ALA A 176 -7.96 -24.38 -7.23
C ALA A 176 -8.61 -23.49 -6.16
N VAL A 177 -8.35 -22.19 -6.22
CA VAL A 177 -8.91 -21.20 -5.29
C VAL A 177 -9.72 -20.20 -6.07
N GLU A 178 -10.99 -20.02 -5.68
CA GLU A 178 -11.87 -19.02 -6.28
C GLU A 178 -12.39 -18.07 -5.20
N GLU A 179 -12.34 -16.75 -5.49
CA GLU A 179 -12.93 -15.73 -4.65
C GLU A 179 -14.40 -15.54 -5.02
N ILE A 180 -15.31 -15.97 -4.14
CA ILE A 180 -16.75 -15.86 -4.34
C ILE A 180 -17.38 -14.68 -3.62
N PHE A 181 -16.73 -14.14 -2.57
CA PHE A 181 -17.17 -12.95 -1.86
C PHE A 181 -16.03 -12.30 -1.09
N ARG A 182 -16.20 -11.02 -0.77
CA ARG A 182 -15.34 -10.23 0.11
C ARG A 182 -16.14 -9.72 1.28
N GLY A 183 -15.44 -9.46 2.39
CA GLY A 183 -16.03 -8.90 3.58
C GLY A 183 -16.65 -9.92 4.52
N CYS A 184 -17.16 -9.42 5.63
CA CYS A 184 -17.80 -10.25 6.66
C CYS A 184 -19.02 -9.55 7.23
N ILE A 185 -20.17 -10.25 7.22
CA ILE A 185 -21.43 -9.76 7.78
C ILE A 185 -21.52 -9.99 9.31
N ARG A 186 -20.61 -10.78 9.88
CA ARG A 186 -20.63 -11.11 11.31
C ARG A 186 -20.10 -9.94 12.15
N GLY A 187 -20.55 -9.86 13.38
CA GLY A 187 -20.14 -8.85 14.36
C GLY A 187 -19.38 -9.46 15.54
N CYS A 188 -18.49 -10.41 15.30
CA CYS A 188 -17.71 -11.06 16.36
C CYS A 188 -16.86 -10.03 17.09
N ARG A 189 -16.98 -9.92 18.42
CA ARG A 189 -16.34 -8.87 19.22
C ARG A 189 -14.82 -8.89 19.22
N PHE A 190 -14.23 -10.05 18.99
CA PHE A 190 -12.78 -10.23 18.93
C PHE A 190 -12.18 -10.04 17.53
N CYS A 191 -13.01 -9.96 16.48
CA CYS A 191 -12.56 -10.08 15.10
C CYS A 191 -12.53 -8.72 14.39
N GLN A 192 -11.35 -8.31 13.93
CA GLN A 192 -11.13 -7.07 13.22
C GLN A 192 -11.69 -7.09 11.78
N ALA A 193 -11.91 -8.28 11.19
CA ALA A 193 -12.44 -8.41 9.83
C ALA A 193 -13.78 -7.68 9.62
N GLY A 194 -14.62 -7.60 10.66
CA GLY A 194 -15.87 -6.85 10.61
C GLY A 194 -15.70 -5.33 10.46
N PHE A 195 -14.51 -4.79 10.66
CA PHE A 195 -14.17 -3.37 10.46
C PHE A 195 -13.40 -3.17 9.15
N ILE A 196 -12.39 -3.99 8.90
CA ILE A 196 -11.48 -3.85 7.76
C ILE A 196 -12.18 -4.16 6.44
N TYR A 197 -12.94 -5.28 6.39
CA TYR A 197 -13.48 -5.85 5.15
C TYR A 197 -14.97 -5.56 4.91
N ARG A 198 -15.49 -4.45 5.40
CA ARG A 198 -16.84 -3.98 5.02
C ARG A 198 -16.74 -2.98 3.86
N PRO A 199 -17.77 -2.89 2.99
CA PRO A 199 -18.98 -3.70 2.93
C PRO A 199 -18.75 -5.13 2.46
N PHE A 200 -19.77 -5.97 2.59
CA PHE A 200 -19.79 -7.32 2.04
C PHE A 200 -20.12 -7.24 0.54
N GLY A 201 -19.26 -7.82 -0.29
CA GLY A 201 -19.48 -7.99 -1.73
C GLY A 201 -19.52 -9.47 -2.12
N ARG A 202 -20.30 -9.82 -3.13
CA ARG A 202 -20.45 -11.18 -3.64
C ARG A 202 -20.42 -11.20 -5.16
N ARG A 203 -19.76 -12.21 -5.74
CA ARG A 203 -19.93 -12.56 -7.16
C ARG A 203 -21.29 -13.26 -7.34
N VAL A 204 -21.96 -13.00 -8.45
CA VAL A 204 -23.26 -13.59 -8.81
C VAL A 204 -23.07 -14.56 -9.97
#